data_1a9296d923b748ce87ab8342888483bc
#
_entry.id   1a9296d923b748ce87ab8342888483bc
#
_cell.length_a   1.000
_cell.length_b   1.000
_cell.length_c   1.000
_cell.angle_alpha   90.00
_cell.angle_beta   90.00
_cell.angle_gamma   90.00
#
_symmetry.space_group_name_H-M   'P 1'
#
loop_
_entity.id
_entity.type
_entity.pdbx_description
1 polymer ?
#
loop_
_entity_poly.entity_id
_entity_poly.type
_entity_poly.pdbx_seq_one_letter_code
_entity_poly.pdbx_strand_id
1 'polypeptide(L)'
;MLQTRPVWKITVQRVMEQAQMKRQSFYYHYQDIYSVLEWIVETQLCAPLQYDGAQAPGEWCLQALTLLREKQPLLRKISQALGQDTMYRITERIIRPQLARLLPDPDAVDSATHSLALDMLCQAAFCTVDSLVARRTPLDAEAFMHQLQALFLTVQQI
;
A
#
# COMPACT_ATOMS: atom_id res chain seq x y z
N MET A 1 5.72 9.05 -17.80
CA MET A 1 5.45 7.85 -18.63
C MET A 1 4.24 7.04 -18.15
N LEU A 2 4.18 6.62 -16.90
CA LEU A 2 3.05 5.84 -16.36
C LEU A 2 1.68 6.57 -16.46
N GLN A 3 1.66 7.87 -16.41
CA GLN A 3 0.40 8.63 -16.53
C GLN A 3 -0.22 8.56 -17.93
N THR A 4 0.59 8.43 -18.97
CA THR A 4 0.16 8.55 -20.36
C THR A 4 0.18 7.24 -21.17
N ARG A 5 0.82 6.18 -20.65
CA ARG A 5 1.01 4.92 -21.37
C ARG A 5 0.75 3.71 -20.48
N PRO A 6 0.24 2.60 -21.02
CA PRO A 6 0.15 1.33 -20.31
C PRO A 6 1.56 0.76 -20.05
N VAL A 7 1.72 0.05 -18.95
CA VAL A 7 3.02 -0.45 -18.47
C VAL A 7 3.73 -1.32 -19.49
N TRP A 8 3.01 -2.21 -20.18
CA TRP A 8 3.61 -3.12 -21.20
C TRP A 8 4.21 -2.41 -22.43
N LYS A 9 3.93 -1.11 -22.60
CA LYS A 9 4.57 -0.26 -23.63
C LYS A 9 5.78 0.51 -23.11
N ILE A 10 6.11 0.38 -21.84
CA ILE A 10 7.25 1.03 -21.20
C ILE A 10 8.43 0.07 -21.26
N THR A 11 9.51 0.49 -21.92
CA THR A 11 10.74 -0.29 -22.03
C THR A 11 11.86 0.40 -21.26
N VAL A 12 12.84 -0.38 -20.78
CA VAL A 12 14.04 0.14 -20.12
C VAL A 12 14.73 1.19 -21.00
N GLN A 13 14.82 0.93 -22.31
CA GLN A 13 15.42 1.87 -23.25
C GLN A 13 14.74 3.23 -23.20
N ARG A 14 13.41 3.28 -23.28
CA ARG A 14 12.64 4.54 -23.24
C ARG A 14 12.77 5.27 -21.91
N VAL A 15 12.80 4.51 -20.82
CA VAL A 15 13.00 5.10 -19.47
C VAL A 15 14.36 5.77 -19.41
N MET A 16 15.41 5.09 -19.87
CA MET A 16 16.78 5.62 -19.87
C MET A 16 16.96 6.81 -20.83
N GLU A 17 16.38 6.75 -22.01
CA GLU A 17 16.37 7.87 -22.96
C GLU A 17 15.73 9.11 -22.33
N GLN A 18 14.58 8.96 -21.67
CA GLN A 18 13.91 10.09 -21.01
C GLN A 18 14.66 10.57 -19.78
N ALA A 19 15.32 9.69 -19.04
CA ALA A 19 16.15 10.03 -17.89
C ALA A 19 17.54 10.59 -18.29
N GLN A 20 17.89 10.57 -19.60
CA GLN A 20 19.21 10.91 -20.12
C GLN A 20 20.35 10.10 -19.45
N MET A 21 20.07 8.83 -19.17
CA MET A 21 20.99 7.91 -18.49
C MET A 21 21.36 6.73 -19.40
N LYS A 22 22.52 6.12 -19.10
CA LYS A 22 22.93 4.91 -19.81
C LYS A 22 22.15 3.70 -19.33
N ARG A 23 21.84 2.76 -20.25
CA ARG A 23 21.14 1.52 -19.94
C ARG A 23 21.82 0.69 -18.84
N GLN A 24 23.15 0.72 -18.77
CA GLN A 24 23.92 0.02 -17.76
C GLN A 24 23.59 0.52 -16.32
N SER A 25 23.35 1.82 -16.15
CA SER A 25 22.94 2.40 -14.87
C SER A 25 21.59 1.86 -14.38
N PHE A 26 20.69 1.52 -15.29
CA PHE A 26 19.43 0.89 -14.92
C PHE A 26 19.64 -0.47 -14.25
N TYR A 27 20.40 -1.35 -14.90
CA TYR A 27 20.61 -2.71 -14.41
C TYR A 27 21.52 -2.81 -13.17
N TYR A 28 22.15 -1.71 -12.80
CA TYR A 28 22.85 -1.61 -11.52
C TYR A 28 21.86 -1.54 -10.33
N HIS A 29 20.69 -0.94 -10.53
CA HIS A 29 19.70 -0.72 -9.47
C HIS A 29 18.45 -1.61 -9.60
N TYR A 30 18.07 -1.99 -10.81
CA TYR A 30 16.82 -2.67 -11.10
C TYR A 30 17.04 -3.82 -12.06
N GLN A 31 16.34 -4.94 -11.84
CA GLN A 31 16.40 -6.10 -12.73
C GLN A 31 15.59 -5.85 -14.02
N ASP A 32 14.41 -5.24 -13.87
CA ASP A 32 13.46 -4.97 -14.94
C ASP A 32 12.53 -3.79 -14.61
N ILE A 33 11.57 -3.54 -15.49
CA ILE A 33 10.56 -2.49 -15.26
C ILE A 33 9.65 -2.80 -14.06
N TYR A 34 9.40 -4.06 -13.76
CA TYR A 34 8.52 -4.44 -12.65
C TYR A 34 9.17 -4.10 -11.30
N SER A 35 10.46 -4.33 -11.16
CA SER A 35 11.21 -3.90 -9.95
C SER A 35 11.21 -2.38 -9.75
N VAL A 36 11.16 -1.60 -10.82
CA VAL A 36 10.94 -0.13 -10.73
C VAL A 36 9.53 0.18 -10.24
N LEU A 37 8.51 -0.57 -10.70
CA LEU A 37 7.13 -0.36 -10.21
C LEU A 37 7.00 -0.68 -8.73
N GLU A 38 7.62 -1.76 -8.26
CA GLU A 38 7.69 -2.10 -6.84
C GLU A 38 8.34 -0.97 -6.04
N TRP A 39 9.49 -0.49 -6.49
CA TRP A 39 10.18 0.63 -5.87
C TRP A 39 9.32 1.92 -5.83
N ILE A 40 8.56 2.20 -6.88
CA ILE A 40 7.63 3.35 -6.90
C ILE A 40 6.57 3.19 -5.82
N VAL A 41 5.96 2.00 -5.67
CA VAL A 41 4.98 1.74 -4.61
C VAL A 41 5.62 1.95 -3.25
N GLU A 42 6.79 1.37 -3.01
CA GLU A 42 7.52 1.51 -1.75
C GLU A 42 7.84 2.97 -1.42
N THR A 43 8.38 3.72 -2.35
CA THR A 43 8.80 5.11 -2.09
C THR A 43 7.65 6.10 -2.04
N GLN A 44 6.59 5.90 -2.84
CA GLN A 44 5.46 6.83 -2.92
C GLN A 44 4.37 6.57 -1.89
N LEU A 45 4.31 5.34 -1.34
CA LEU A 45 3.30 4.95 -0.34
C LEU A 45 3.91 4.64 1.02
N CYS A 46 5.03 3.88 1.06
CA CYS A 46 5.57 3.42 2.33
C CYS A 46 6.24 4.54 3.12
N ALA A 47 7.07 5.34 2.46
CA ALA A 47 7.82 6.38 3.13
C ALA A 47 6.89 7.41 3.83
N PRO A 48 5.77 7.85 3.20
CA PRO A 48 4.80 8.74 3.85
C PRO A 48 3.92 8.07 4.91
N LEU A 49 3.83 6.72 4.93
CA LEU A 49 2.92 5.97 5.80
C LEU A 49 3.60 5.33 7.01
N GLN A 50 4.77 5.81 7.39
CA GLN A 50 5.41 5.32 8.61
C GLN A 50 4.62 5.75 9.84
N TYR A 51 4.19 4.78 10.65
CA TYR A 51 3.56 5.03 11.94
C TYR A 51 4.64 5.11 13.02
N ASP A 52 4.81 6.27 13.61
CA ASP A 52 5.81 6.53 14.65
C ASP A 52 5.26 6.46 16.09
N GLY A 53 3.94 6.26 16.22
CA GLY A 53 3.25 6.25 17.52
C GLY A 53 2.95 7.64 18.09
N ALA A 54 3.38 8.71 17.46
CA ALA A 54 3.15 10.07 17.96
C ALA A 54 1.74 10.59 17.64
N GLN A 55 1.13 10.08 16.56
CA GLN A 55 -0.23 10.43 16.14
C GLN A 55 -1.25 9.36 16.57
N ALA A 56 -2.51 9.74 16.66
CA ALA A 56 -3.58 8.79 16.92
C ALA A 56 -3.72 7.79 15.75
N PRO A 57 -4.01 6.48 16.02
CA PRO A 57 -4.18 5.47 14.97
C PRO A 57 -5.19 5.86 13.88
N GLY A 58 -6.30 6.50 14.28
CA GLY A 58 -7.33 6.96 13.35
C GLY A 58 -6.83 8.05 12.40
N GLU A 59 -6.00 8.96 12.87
CA GLU A 59 -5.37 10.00 12.04
C GLU A 59 -4.40 9.39 11.03
N TRP A 60 -3.60 8.42 11.46
CA TRP A 60 -2.72 7.68 10.56
C TRP A 60 -3.51 6.93 9.48
N CYS A 61 -4.60 6.25 9.85
CA CYS A 61 -5.48 5.60 8.87
C CYS A 61 -6.08 6.59 7.86
N LEU A 62 -6.53 7.75 8.33
CA LEU A 62 -7.08 8.79 7.45
C LEU A 62 -6.04 9.33 6.48
N GLN A 63 -4.80 9.55 6.94
CA GLN A 63 -3.68 9.93 6.07
C GLN A 63 -3.38 8.86 5.02
N ALA A 64 -3.38 7.58 5.41
CA ALA A 64 -3.18 6.46 4.50
C ALA A 64 -4.27 6.41 3.41
N LEU A 65 -5.53 6.54 3.78
CA LEU A 65 -6.66 6.56 2.84
C LEU A 65 -6.61 7.78 1.90
N THR A 66 -6.22 8.93 2.42
CA THR A 66 -6.05 10.15 1.63
C THR A 66 -4.95 9.98 0.58
N LEU A 67 -3.79 9.45 0.99
CA LEU A 67 -2.69 9.17 0.07
C LEU A 67 -3.08 8.13 -0.99
N LEU A 68 -3.78 7.06 -0.61
CA LEU A 68 -4.29 6.05 -1.55
C LEU A 68 -5.24 6.69 -2.58
N ARG A 69 -6.11 7.60 -2.15
CA ARG A 69 -7.00 8.36 -3.04
C ARG A 69 -6.22 9.20 -4.05
N GLU A 70 -5.24 9.95 -3.58
CA GLU A 70 -4.40 10.81 -4.45
C GLU A 70 -3.61 10.00 -5.46
N LYS A 71 -3.09 8.84 -5.05
CA LYS A 71 -2.27 7.96 -5.89
C LYS A 71 -3.08 6.91 -6.65
N GLN A 72 -4.40 6.85 -6.48
CA GLN A 72 -5.26 5.81 -7.05
C GLN A 72 -5.05 5.59 -8.57
N PRO A 73 -4.97 6.63 -9.44
CA PRO A 73 -4.77 6.41 -10.87
C PRO A 73 -3.43 5.74 -11.20
N LEU A 74 -2.38 6.05 -10.44
CA LEU A 74 -1.06 5.43 -10.57
C LEU A 74 -1.09 3.99 -10.08
N LEU A 75 -1.61 3.77 -8.88
CA LEU A 75 -1.71 2.46 -8.25
C LEU A 75 -2.52 1.46 -9.09
N ARG A 76 -3.62 1.91 -9.70
CA ARG A 76 -4.41 1.07 -10.61
C ARG A 76 -3.58 0.53 -11.77
N LYS A 77 -2.75 1.37 -12.40
CA LYS A 77 -1.88 0.94 -13.50
C LYS A 77 -0.79 -0.01 -13.04
N ILE A 78 -0.23 0.24 -11.87
CA ILE A 78 0.80 -0.61 -11.27
C ILE A 78 0.20 -1.96 -10.88
N SER A 79 -0.94 -1.99 -10.19
CA SER A 79 -1.64 -3.22 -9.79
C SER A 79 -2.00 -4.10 -10.98
N GLN A 80 -2.49 -3.50 -12.07
CA GLN A 80 -2.77 -4.23 -13.32
C GLN A 80 -1.52 -4.85 -13.95
N ALA A 81 -0.35 -4.26 -13.73
CA ALA A 81 0.90 -4.77 -14.29
C ALA A 81 1.58 -5.81 -13.41
N LEU A 82 1.55 -5.62 -12.09
CA LEU A 82 2.20 -6.51 -11.13
C LEU A 82 1.36 -7.75 -10.77
N GLY A 83 0.03 -7.63 -10.87
CA GLY A 83 -0.90 -8.66 -10.42
C GLY A 83 -1.13 -8.65 -8.89
N GLN A 84 -2.18 -9.38 -8.47
CA GLN A 84 -2.63 -9.36 -7.07
C GLN A 84 -1.60 -9.93 -6.09
N ASP A 85 -0.96 -11.04 -6.42
CA ASP A 85 0.00 -11.69 -5.52
C ASP A 85 1.21 -10.79 -5.21
N THR A 86 1.72 -10.08 -6.21
CA THR A 86 2.83 -9.14 -6.01
C THR A 86 2.37 -7.93 -5.21
N MET A 87 1.19 -7.39 -5.51
CA MET A 87 0.61 -6.28 -4.75
C MET A 87 0.33 -6.66 -3.30
N TYR A 88 -0.14 -7.89 -3.04
CA TYR A 88 -0.31 -8.40 -1.68
C TYR A 88 1.01 -8.39 -0.91
N ARG A 89 2.06 -9.01 -1.47
CA ARG A 89 3.40 -9.06 -0.82
C ARG A 89 3.98 -7.68 -0.54
N ILE A 90 3.80 -6.74 -1.47
CA ILE A 90 4.26 -5.36 -1.28
C ILE A 90 3.46 -4.71 -0.15
N THR A 91 2.12 -4.81 -0.18
CA THR A 91 1.24 -4.21 0.83
C THR A 91 1.53 -4.79 2.21
N GLU A 92 1.66 -6.10 2.33
CA GLU A 92 2.00 -6.78 3.59
C GLU A 92 3.34 -6.30 4.14
N ARG A 93 4.39 -6.29 3.32
CA ARG A 93 5.73 -5.84 3.72
C ARG A 93 5.72 -4.41 4.26
N ILE A 94 4.87 -3.54 3.70
CA ILE A 94 4.74 -2.14 4.09
C ILE A 94 3.95 -2.00 5.38
N ILE A 95 2.78 -2.65 5.43
CA ILE A 95 1.77 -2.36 6.44
C ILE A 95 1.98 -3.18 7.71
N ARG A 96 2.51 -4.40 7.61
CA ARG A 96 2.73 -5.30 8.73
C ARG A 96 3.53 -4.68 9.90
N PRO A 97 4.67 -4.01 9.65
CA PRO A 97 5.41 -3.34 10.73
C PRO A 97 4.63 -2.18 11.37
N GLN A 98 3.74 -1.53 10.64
CA GLN A 98 2.91 -0.44 11.15
C GLN A 98 1.78 -0.99 12.02
N LEU A 99 1.10 -2.04 11.55
CA LEU A 99 0.05 -2.71 12.30
C LEU A 99 0.57 -3.37 13.58
N ALA A 100 1.78 -3.93 13.54
CA ALA A 100 2.41 -4.52 14.73
C ALA A 100 2.61 -3.47 15.86
N ARG A 101 2.84 -2.21 15.51
CA ARG A 101 2.95 -1.11 16.49
C ARG A 101 1.61 -0.64 17.04
N LEU A 102 0.52 -0.98 16.37
CA LEU A 102 -0.86 -0.64 16.79
C LEU A 102 -1.46 -1.72 17.68
N LEU A 103 -0.95 -2.94 17.62
CA LEU A 103 -1.40 -4.04 18.45
C LEU A 103 -0.78 -3.96 19.87
N PRO A 104 -1.44 -4.53 20.87
CA PRO A 104 -0.85 -4.71 22.19
C PRO A 104 0.47 -5.48 22.12
N ASP A 105 1.33 -5.25 23.13
CA ASP A 105 2.60 -5.96 23.25
C ASP A 105 2.38 -7.49 23.13
N PRO A 106 3.19 -8.21 22.32
CA PRO A 106 3.13 -9.68 22.24
C PRO A 106 3.23 -10.39 23.61
N ASP A 107 3.89 -9.76 24.59
CA ASP A 107 3.99 -10.28 25.96
C ASP A 107 2.68 -10.14 26.75
N ALA A 108 1.77 -9.26 26.33
CA ALA A 108 0.45 -9.06 26.92
C ALA A 108 -0.63 -10.01 26.38
N VAL A 109 -0.38 -10.62 25.23
CA VAL A 109 -1.27 -11.57 24.54
C VAL A 109 -0.41 -12.74 24.11
N ASP A 110 -0.94 -13.97 24.07
CA ASP A 110 -0.13 -15.09 23.56
C ASP A 110 0.32 -14.85 22.11
N SER A 111 1.53 -15.30 21.81
CA SER A 111 2.21 -15.06 20.51
C SER A 111 1.40 -15.56 19.31
N ALA A 112 0.62 -16.64 19.48
CA ALA A 112 -0.20 -17.21 18.40
C ALA A 112 -1.39 -16.29 18.08
N THR A 113 -2.06 -15.77 19.10
CA THR A 113 -3.16 -14.81 18.98
C THR A 113 -2.68 -13.50 18.35
N HIS A 114 -1.52 -12.99 18.81
CA HIS A 114 -0.93 -11.78 18.24
C HIS A 114 -0.59 -11.97 16.74
N SER A 115 0.03 -13.08 16.36
CA SER A 115 0.36 -13.40 14.97
C SER A 115 -0.89 -13.49 14.11
N LEU A 116 -1.93 -14.20 14.59
CA LEU A 116 -3.20 -14.35 13.88
C LEU A 116 -3.87 -12.99 13.66
N ALA A 117 -3.94 -12.16 14.70
CA ALA A 117 -4.52 -10.82 14.59
C ALA A 117 -3.80 -9.97 13.55
N LEU A 118 -2.47 -10.02 13.54
CA LEU A 118 -1.64 -9.31 12.59
C LEU A 118 -1.87 -9.79 11.14
N ASP A 119 -1.96 -11.10 10.92
CA ASP A 119 -2.25 -11.68 9.61
C ASP A 119 -3.64 -11.26 9.10
N MET A 120 -4.66 -11.32 9.96
CA MET A 120 -6.02 -10.89 9.63
C MET A 120 -6.06 -9.39 9.27
N LEU A 121 -5.38 -8.55 10.02
CA LEU A 121 -5.31 -7.10 9.76
C LEU A 121 -4.57 -6.79 8.46
N CYS A 122 -3.47 -7.49 8.17
CA CYS A 122 -2.76 -7.35 6.89
C CYS A 122 -3.65 -7.74 5.71
N GLN A 123 -4.38 -8.84 5.82
CA GLN A 123 -5.30 -9.27 4.79
C GLN A 123 -6.45 -8.28 4.59
N ALA A 124 -7.05 -7.78 5.66
CA ALA A 124 -8.11 -6.78 5.61
C ALA A 124 -7.62 -5.47 4.97
N ALA A 125 -6.41 -5.01 5.34
CA ALA A 125 -5.79 -3.84 4.75
C ALA A 125 -5.55 -4.02 3.24
N PHE A 126 -5.02 -5.18 2.82
CA PHE A 126 -4.83 -5.48 1.41
C PHE A 126 -6.16 -5.49 0.64
N CYS A 127 -7.18 -6.18 1.13
CA CYS A 127 -8.51 -6.20 0.49
C CYS A 127 -9.11 -4.79 0.37
N THR A 128 -8.89 -3.94 1.36
CA THR A 128 -9.30 -2.55 1.33
C THR A 128 -8.56 -1.79 0.22
N VAL A 129 -7.23 -1.88 0.19
CA VAL A 129 -6.39 -1.23 -0.85
C VAL A 129 -6.79 -1.70 -2.24
N ASP A 130 -6.92 -3.01 -2.46
CA ASP A 130 -7.30 -3.59 -3.75
C ASP A 130 -8.68 -3.10 -4.21
N SER A 131 -9.67 -3.12 -3.30
CA SER A 131 -11.01 -2.60 -3.57
C SER A 131 -11.00 -1.12 -3.92
N LEU A 132 -10.21 -0.31 -3.22
CA LEU A 132 -10.10 1.13 -3.48
C LEU A 132 -9.42 1.41 -4.81
N VAL A 133 -8.36 0.68 -5.13
CA VAL A 133 -7.64 0.79 -6.41
C VAL A 133 -8.53 0.36 -7.57
N ALA A 134 -9.38 -0.66 -7.41
CA ALA A 134 -10.31 -1.14 -8.43
C ALA A 134 -11.49 -0.20 -8.68
N ARG A 135 -11.93 0.58 -7.68
CA ARG A 135 -13.09 1.49 -7.82
C ARG A 135 -12.87 2.55 -8.89
N ARG A 136 -13.94 2.86 -9.61
CA ARG A 136 -13.94 3.97 -10.59
C ARG A 136 -14.22 5.32 -9.95
N THR A 137 -14.93 5.33 -8.83
CA THR A 137 -15.27 6.54 -8.04
C THR A 137 -14.18 6.82 -7.00
N PRO A 138 -13.84 8.07 -6.75
CA PRO A 138 -12.92 8.44 -5.69
C PRO A 138 -13.42 7.93 -4.33
N LEU A 139 -12.48 7.52 -3.47
CA LEU A 139 -12.77 7.18 -2.09
C LEU A 139 -13.07 8.45 -1.30
N ASP A 140 -14.18 8.48 -0.59
CA ASP A 140 -14.40 9.40 0.52
C ASP A 140 -13.77 8.79 1.78
N ALA A 141 -12.59 9.28 2.14
CA ALA A 141 -11.81 8.75 3.24
C ALA A 141 -12.47 9.00 4.60
N GLU A 142 -13.13 10.15 4.77
CA GLU A 142 -13.82 10.48 6.03
C GLU A 142 -15.06 9.60 6.23
N ALA A 143 -15.89 9.47 5.19
CA ALA A 143 -17.04 8.57 5.24
C ALA A 143 -16.64 7.11 5.50
N PHE A 144 -15.55 6.65 4.88
CA PHE A 144 -15.03 5.30 5.12
C PHE A 144 -14.56 5.11 6.56
N MET A 145 -13.81 6.07 7.12
CA MET A 145 -13.37 6.00 8.51
C MET A 145 -14.53 6.01 9.49
N HIS A 146 -15.56 6.82 9.23
CA HIS A 146 -16.77 6.83 10.06
C HIS A 146 -17.48 5.47 10.04
N GLN A 147 -17.63 4.84 8.86
CA GLN A 147 -18.21 3.51 8.73
C GLN A 147 -17.37 2.44 9.44
N LEU A 148 -16.05 2.52 9.36
CA LEU A 148 -15.14 1.60 10.04
C LEU A 148 -15.26 1.71 11.56
N GLN A 149 -15.31 2.92 12.11
CA GLN A 149 -15.53 3.16 13.54
C GLN A 149 -16.88 2.62 14.01
N ALA A 150 -17.95 2.86 13.25
CA ALA A 150 -19.27 2.33 13.56
C ALA A 150 -19.29 0.80 13.59
N LEU A 151 -18.61 0.15 12.65
CA LEU A 151 -18.46 -1.31 12.62
C LEU A 151 -17.75 -1.84 13.87
N PHE A 152 -16.63 -1.23 14.27
CA PHE A 152 -15.91 -1.63 15.48
C PHE A 152 -16.75 -1.50 16.74
N LEU A 153 -17.53 -0.42 16.87
CA LEU A 153 -18.44 -0.25 18.02
C LEU A 153 -19.53 -1.31 18.04
N THR A 154 -20.04 -1.71 16.89
CA THR A 154 -21.06 -2.76 16.78
C THR A 154 -20.51 -4.12 17.19
N VAL A 155 -19.28 -4.46 16.76
CA VAL A 155 -18.62 -5.74 17.09
C VAL A 155 -18.28 -5.86 18.57
N GLN A 156 -17.98 -4.75 19.26
CA GLN A 156 -17.72 -4.74 20.70
C GLN A 156 -18.97 -5.02 21.57
N GLN A 157 -20.16 -5.01 20.98
CA GLN A 157 -21.43 -5.29 21.67
C GLN A 157 -21.87 -6.75 21.57
N ILE A 158 -21.14 -7.57 20.81
CA ILE A 158 -21.36 -9.01 20.65
C ILE A 158 -20.53 -9.79 21.67
#